data_39b917f21d94af798b43665f3a725ff9
#
_entry.id   39b917f21d94af798b43665f3a725ff9
#
_cell.length_a   1.000
_cell.length_b   1.000
_cell.length_c   1.000
_cell.angle_alpha   90.00
_cell.angle_beta   90.00
_cell.angle_gamma   90.00
#
_symmetry.space_group_name_H-M   'P 1'
#
loop_
_entity.id
_entity.type
_entity.pdbx_description
1 polymer ?
#
loop_
_entity_poly.entity_id
_entity_poly.type
_entity_poly.pdbx_seq_one_letter_code
_entity_poly.pdbx_strand_id
1 'polypeptide(L)'
;MKILLILSDGTRPDSLEGIEFIEKLKRESTYCLNGQTVMPSVTLPCHMSLFHSVDPSRHGTTTNTYAPQVRPISGLFEQLKAAQKKCAMFYNWEQLRDLSRPGSLSYSEY
;
A
#
# COMPACT_ATOMS: atom_id res chain seq x y z
N MET A 1 -14.19 -5.49 -13.93
CA MET A 1 -12.91 -6.07 -13.42
C MET A 1 -12.90 -5.95 -11.90
N LYS A 2 -12.44 -6.98 -11.21
CA LYS A 2 -12.21 -6.97 -9.76
C LYS A 2 -10.71 -7.13 -9.51
N ILE A 3 -10.15 -6.35 -8.57
CA ILE A 3 -8.74 -6.40 -8.21
C ILE A 3 -8.65 -6.65 -6.69
N LEU A 4 -7.80 -7.55 -6.30
CA LEU A 4 -7.42 -7.79 -4.92
C LEU A 4 -5.92 -7.47 -4.78
N LEU A 5 -5.60 -6.47 -3.95
CA LEU A 5 -4.24 -6.10 -3.58
C LEU A 5 -3.98 -6.65 -2.16
N ILE A 6 -3.00 -7.53 -2.03
CA ILE A 6 -2.56 -8.08 -0.75
C ILE A 6 -1.17 -7.54 -0.46
N LEU A 7 -1.00 -6.88 0.69
CA LEU A 7 0.28 -6.42 1.19
C LEU A 7 0.63 -7.18 2.46
N SER A 8 1.75 -7.90 2.44
CA SER A 8 2.34 -8.55 3.60
C SER A 8 3.59 -7.77 4.00
N ASP A 9 3.44 -6.91 5.01
CA ASP A 9 4.54 -6.07 5.48
C ASP A 9 5.64 -6.91 6.14
N GLY A 10 6.90 -6.47 6.00
CA GLY A 10 8.06 -7.14 6.57
C GLY A 10 8.45 -8.47 5.88
N THR A 11 7.74 -8.89 4.83
CA THR A 11 8.05 -10.13 4.12
C THR A 11 9.25 -9.93 3.18
N ARG A 12 10.30 -10.68 3.41
CA ARG A 12 11.50 -10.69 2.56
C ARG A 12 11.39 -11.75 1.46
N PRO A 13 11.97 -11.52 0.27
CA PRO A 13 11.93 -12.50 -0.82
C PRO A 13 12.48 -13.88 -0.44
N ASP A 14 13.58 -13.90 0.33
CA ASP A 14 14.23 -15.14 0.79
C ASP A 14 13.36 -15.96 1.77
N SER A 15 12.48 -15.32 2.52
CA SER A 15 11.53 -16.02 3.41
C SER A 15 10.41 -16.74 2.65
N LEU A 16 10.28 -16.50 1.37
CA LEU A 16 9.26 -17.11 0.51
C LEU A 16 9.80 -18.33 -0.26
N GLU A 17 11.10 -18.60 -0.20
CA GLU A 17 11.73 -19.70 -0.92
C GLU A 17 11.28 -21.05 -0.37
N GLY A 18 11.03 -22.00 -1.28
CA GLY A 18 10.61 -23.36 -0.93
C GLY A 18 9.16 -23.50 -0.45
N ILE A 19 8.39 -22.44 -0.40
CA ILE A 19 6.95 -22.52 -0.11
C ILE A 19 6.21 -22.95 -1.37
N GLU A 20 5.64 -24.16 -1.36
CA GLU A 20 5.00 -24.77 -2.53
C GLU A 20 3.97 -23.86 -3.21
N PHE A 21 3.13 -23.19 -2.43
CA PHE A 21 2.13 -22.25 -2.95
C PHE A 21 2.77 -21.05 -3.67
N ILE A 22 3.86 -20.51 -3.14
CA ILE A 22 4.59 -19.41 -3.77
C ILE A 22 5.26 -19.87 -5.07
N GLU A 23 5.85 -21.05 -5.06
CA GLU A 23 6.46 -21.63 -6.28
C GLU A 23 5.39 -21.89 -7.37
N LYS A 24 4.18 -22.28 -6.97
CA LYS A 24 3.05 -22.38 -7.89
C LYS A 24 2.67 -21.01 -8.46
N LEU A 25 2.52 -20.00 -7.62
CA LEU A 25 2.21 -18.63 -8.06
C LEU A 25 3.25 -18.10 -9.05
N LYS A 26 4.54 -18.31 -8.79
CA LYS A 26 5.62 -17.90 -9.71
C LYS A 26 5.47 -18.53 -11.11
N ARG A 27 5.03 -19.78 -11.18
CA ARG A 27 4.80 -20.47 -12.48
C ARG A 27 3.57 -19.95 -13.22
N GLU A 28 2.57 -19.46 -12.50
CA GLU A 28 1.26 -19.09 -13.06
C GLU A 28 1.07 -17.56 -13.19
N SER A 29 2.06 -16.76 -12.76
CA SER A 29 1.94 -15.30 -12.75
C SER A 29 3.25 -14.59 -13.13
N THR A 30 3.18 -13.29 -13.28
CA THR A 30 4.36 -12.43 -13.40
C THR A 30 4.82 -12.04 -11.98
N TYR A 31 6.12 -12.13 -11.70
CA TYR A 31 6.68 -11.77 -10.41
C TYR A 31 7.99 -10.98 -10.54
N CYS A 32 8.34 -10.27 -9.47
CA CYS A 32 9.62 -9.56 -9.33
C CYS A 32 10.13 -9.74 -7.90
N LEU A 33 11.37 -10.17 -7.74
CA LEU A 33 12.03 -10.35 -6.44
C LEU A 33 13.00 -9.21 -6.09
N ASN A 34 13.25 -8.30 -7.01
CA ASN A 34 14.20 -7.19 -6.87
C ASN A 34 13.52 -5.84 -6.66
N GLY A 35 12.24 -5.85 -6.26
CA GLY A 35 11.53 -4.63 -5.91
C GLY A 35 12.21 -3.90 -4.75
N GLN A 36 12.26 -2.58 -4.82
CA GLN A 36 12.80 -1.72 -3.76
C GLN A 36 11.73 -0.75 -3.30
N THR A 37 11.78 -0.42 -2.02
CA THR A 37 10.92 0.60 -1.43
C THR A 37 11.64 1.95 -1.37
N VAL A 38 10.95 2.96 -0.90
CA VAL A 38 11.50 4.32 -0.69
C VAL A 38 12.32 4.41 0.59
N MET A 39 13.05 5.51 0.74
CA MET A 39 13.75 5.86 1.97
C MET A 39 13.08 7.06 2.67
N PRO A 40 12.90 7.00 4.00
CA PRO A 40 13.23 5.90 4.91
C PRO A 40 12.34 4.67 4.69
N SER A 41 12.93 3.48 4.75
CA SER A 41 12.23 2.19 4.56
C SER A 41 11.46 1.77 5.83
N VAL A 42 10.60 2.64 6.29
CA VAL A 42 9.73 2.46 7.46
C VAL A 42 8.30 2.22 6.95
N THR A 43 7.51 1.48 7.69
CA THR A 43 6.20 0.98 7.24
C THR A 43 5.29 2.07 6.68
N LEU A 44 4.96 3.10 7.48
CA LEU A 44 4.01 4.13 7.03
C LEU A 44 4.52 4.97 5.86
N PRO A 45 5.77 5.46 5.82
CA PRO A 45 6.34 6.12 4.63
C PRO A 45 6.25 5.28 3.36
N CYS A 46 6.58 3.97 3.46
CA CYS A 46 6.53 3.07 2.32
C CYS A 46 5.10 2.89 1.79
N HIS A 47 4.14 2.67 2.69
CA HIS A 47 2.73 2.56 2.32
C HIS A 47 2.18 3.88 1.74
N MET A 48 2.52 5.02 2.36
CA MET A 48 2.14 6.34 1.84
C MET A 48 2.66 6.54 0.41
N SER A 49 3.93 6.20 0.16
CA SER A 49 4.50 6.30 -1.18
C SER A 49 3.83 5.35 -2.17
N LEU A 50 3.55 4.10 -1.77
CA LEU A 50 2.88 3.11 -2.61
C LEU A 50 1.48 3.57 -3.03
N PHE A 51 0.67 4.06 -2.08
CA PHE A 51 -0.71 4.45 -2.34
C PHE A 51 -0.86 5.84 -2.96
N HIS A 52 0.14 6.73 -2.82
CA HIS A 52 0.11 8.08 -3.38
C HIS A 52 1.02 8.28 -4.60
N SER A 53 1.87 7.28 -4.91
CA SER A 53 2.81 7.31 -6.04
C SER A 53 3.79 8.48 -6.02
N VAL A 54 4.26 8.85 -4.83
CA VAL A 54 5.24 9.93 -4.60
C VAL A 54 6.21 9.57 -3.48
N ASP A 55 7.37 10.22 -3.46
CA ASP A 55 8.39 10.03 -2.44
C ASP A 55 8.00 10.63 -1.08
N PRO A 56 8.63 10.18 0.03
CA PRO A 56 8.43 10.72 1.37
C PRO A 56 8.66 12.23 1.47
N SER A 57 9.59 12.79 0.71
CA SER A 57 9.82 14.24 0.61
C SER A 57 8.60 15.02 0.11
N ARG A 58 7.72 14.36 -0.66
CA ARG A 58 6.52 14.99 -1.22
C ARG A 58 5.30 14.81 -0.34
N HIS A 59 5.07 13.62 0.25
CA HIS A 59 3.92 13.40 1.14
C HIS A 59 4.21 13.79 2.60
N GLY A 60 5.48 13.96 2.99
CA GLY A 60 5.86 14.48 4.31
C GLY A 60 5.86 13.47 5.45
N THR A 61 5.42 12.23 5.24
CA THR A 61 5.43 11.17 6.25
C THR A 61 6.77 10.43 6.19
N THR A 62 7.61 10.56 7.22
CA THR A 62 8.96 10.00 7.29
C THR A 62 9.15 9.02 8.44
N THR A 63 8.13 8.84 9.28
CA THR A 63 8.11 7.91 10.42
C THR A 63 6.79 7.16 10.44
N ASN A 64 6.59 6.27 11.42
CA ASN A 64 5.32 5.59 11.66
C ASN A 64 4.26 6.48 12.33
N THR A 65 4.46 7.79 12.33
CA THR A 65 3.49 8.78 12.78
C THR A 65 2.96 9.54 11.57
N TYR A 66 1.64 9.54 11.40
CA TYR A 66 1.02 10.28 10.31
C TYR A 66 1.29 11.79 10.42
N ALA A 67 1.67 12.39 9.31
CA ALA A 67 1.81 13.83 9.16
C ALA A 67 0.84 14.34 8.10
N PRO A 68 -0.05 15.30 8.43
CA PRO A 68 -0.93 15.89 7.43
C PRO A 68 -0.15 16.50 6.27
N GLN A 69 -0.58 16.22 5.06
CA GLN A 69 0.06 16.77 3.87
C GLN A 69 -0.27 18.25 3.70
N VAL A 70 0.75 19.10 3.62
CA VAL A 70 0.60 20.55 3.37
C VAL A 70 -0.06 20.79 2.00
N ARG A 71 0.29 19.98 1.01
CA ARG A 71 -0.31 19.96 -0.32
C ARG A 71 -0.87 18.57 -0.57
N PRO A 72 -2.13 18.31 -0.23
CA PRO A 72 -2.72 16.99 -0.33
C PRO A 72 -2.63 16.39 -1.73
N ILE A 73 -2.25 15.13 -1.77
CA ILE A 73 -2.13 14.34 -3.00
C ILE A 73 -3.34 13.41 -3.07
N SER A 74 -3.97 13.30 -4.22
CA SER A 74 -5.01 12.30 -4.46
C SER A 74 -4.33 10.97 -4.72
N GLY A 75 -4.35 10.09 -3.73
CA GLY A 75 -3.82 8.74 -3.82
C GLY A 75 -4.75 7.78 -4.56
N LEU A 76 -4.41 6.49 -4.52
CA LEU A 76 -5.16 5.43 -5.20
C LEU A 76 -6.64 5.43 -4.84
N PHE A 77 -6.98 5.55 -3.55
CA PHE A 77 -8.37 5.50 -3.08
C PHE A 77 -9.20 6.69 -3.58
N GLU A 78 -8.62 7.90 -3.57
CA GLU A 78 -9.26 9.10 -4.07
C GLU A 78 -9.46 9.05 -5.59
N GLN A 79 -8.48 8.51 -6.33
CA GLN A 79 -8.58 8.30 -7.78
C GLN A 79 -9.67 7.28 -8.13
N LEU A 80 -9.74 6.17 -7.39
CA LEU A 80 -10.79 5.17 -7.59
C LEU A 80 -12.18 5.74 -7.31
N LYS A 81 -12.32 6.55 -6.24
CA LYS A 81 -13.57 7.24 -5.94
C LYS A 81 -13.96 8.22 -7.05
N ALA A 82 -13.02 9.04 -7.52
CA ALA A 82 -13.26 9.96 -8.64
C ALA A 82 -13.70 9.22 -9.92
N ALA A 83 -13.18 8.02 -10.15
CA ALA A 83 -13.58 7.14 -11.23
C ALA A 83 -14.85 6.32 -10.94
N GLN A 84 -15.59 6.65 -9.88
CA GLN A 84 -16.82 5.96 -9.45
C GLN A 84 -16.63 4.45 -9.20
N LYS A 85 -15.44 4.04 -8.78
CA LYS A 85 -15.13 2.67 -8.41
C LYS A 85 -15.33 2.47 -6.91
N LYS A 86 -15.93 1.34 -6.55
CA LYS A 86 -16.04 0.93 -5.14
C LYS A 86 -14.72 0.31 -4.70
N CYS A 87 -14.26 0.72 -3.53
CA CYS A 87 -13.03 0.23 -2.95
C CYS A 87 -13.25 -0.08 -1.48
N ALA A 88 -12.68 -1.19 -1.01
CA ALA A 88 -12.66 -1.58 0.39
C ALA A 88 -11.21 -1.75 0.84
N MET A 89 -10.93 -1.49 2.11
CA MET A 89 -9.64 -1.71 2.72
C MET A 89 -9.81 -2.45 4.04
N PHE A 90 -9.01 -3.50 4.24
CA PHE A 90 -8.88 -4.25 5.49
C PHE A 90 -7.44 -4.13 5.95
N TYR A 91 -7.21 -3.83 7.21
CA TYR A 91 -5.87 -3.64 7.76
C TYR A 91 -5.82 -4.04 9.23
N ASN A 92 -4.63 -4.35 9.73
CA ASN A 92 -4.40 -4.81 11.10
C ASN A 92 -3.43 -3.92 11.88
N TRP A 93 -3.25 -2.68 11.44
CA TRP A 93 -2.48 -1.66 12.13
C TRP A 93 -3.13 -0.29 11.92
N GLU A 94 -3.51 0.37 13.02
CA GLU A 94 -4.37 1.55 13.01
C GLU A 94 -3.85 2.70 12.12
N GLN A 95 -2.54 2.89 12.05
CA GLN A 95 -1.93 3.95 11.26
C GLN A 95 -2.20 3.82 9.75
N LEU A 96 -2.53 2.64 9.27
CA LEU A 96 -2.89 2.43 7.87
C LEU A 96 -4.23 3.06 7.48
N ARG A 97 -5.07 3.42 8.48
CA ARG A 97 -6.29 4.20 8.25
C ARG A 97 -6.01 5.49 7.47
N ASP A 98 -4.88 6.13 7.73
CA ASP A 98 -4.53 7.43 7.16
C ASP A 98 -3.99 7.35 5.71
N LEU A 99 -3.92 6.15 5.13
CA LEU A 99 -3.63 5.97 3.70
C LEU A 99 -4.76 6.47 2.80
N SER A 100 -5.98 6.57 3.30
CA SER A 100 -7.15 7.07 2.60
C SER A 100 -7.72 8.29 3.29
N ARG A 101 -8.27 9.23 2.53
CA ARG A 101 -9.02 10.34 3.11
C ARG A 101 -10.42 9.87 3.54
N PRO A 102 -11.01 10.52 4.55
CA PRO A 102 -12.39 10.24 4.94
C PRO A 102 -13.34 10.24 3.74
N GLY A 103 -14.14 9.18 3.62
CA GLY A 103 -15.11 9.01 2.54
C GLY A 103 -14.53 8.57 1.19
N SER A 104 -13.22 8.29 1.05
CA SER A 104 -12.65 7.73 -0.18
C SER A 104 -12.99 6.25 -0.37
N LEU A 105 -13.12 5.51 0.71
CA LEU A 105 -13.47 4.10 0.71
C LEU A 105 -14.97 3.89 0.80
N SER A 106 -15.46 2.82 0.15
CA SER A 106 -16.82 2.33 0.33
C SER A 106 -16.96 1.51 1.61
N TYR A 107 -15.87 0.88 2.04
CA TYR A 107 -15.79 0.09 3.27
C TYR A 107 -14.35 0.11 3.81
N SER A 108 -14.21 0.17 5.14
CA SER A 108 -12.93 0.13 5.83
C SER A 108 -13.09 -0.62 7.14
N GLU A 109 -12.20 -1.58 7.43
CA GLU A 109 -12.22 -2.37 8.65
C GLU A 109 -10.79 -2.59 9.17
N TYR A 110 -10.66 -2.44 10.50
CA TYR A 110 -9.44 -2.64 11.27
C TYR A 110 -9.49 -3.95 12.06
#